data_abbe915449653722e9820fa9b88a6884
#
_entry.id   abbe915449653722e9820fa9b88a6884
#
_cell.length_a   1.000
_cell.length_b   1.000
_cell.length_c   1.000
_cell.angle_alpha   90.00
_cell.angle_beta   90.00
_cell.angle_gamma   90.00
#
_symmetry.space_group_name_H-M   'P 1'
#
loop_
_entity.id
_entity.type
_entity.pdbx_description
1 polymer ?
#
loop_
_entity_poly.entity_id
_entity_poly.type
_entity_poly.pdbx_seq_one_letter_code
_entity_poly.pdbx_strand_id
1 'polypeptide(L)'
;MHLLKKLSWFFKLEKKPYLIGVGSLILVSFLNLLPPRIMGLVIDLIDKRSLTLGQLVVDISLLVLAALAMYGLRFVWRRYIFGTANKLARILRYRLFKQFTLMSPSFYQRYRTGDLMAHATNDINAVTMFAGGGVMSAVDASVTALVTLVSMFFMIDWRLTLLAILPLPFMVIVTSAIGRKNHQAFKEAQEGFSELNNFVQESVSGVKVTKSFGFQADEIQAFEKTNQMVFSKNMTSASYNALFDPTTLLFVGFSYVLTLYFGGLFVQEGSLTVGQIVTFITYLNMLVWPLQAMGFLFNISQRASVSYDRIETLLAEIPDIQDSSHPVREIQNGDLEYDIKEFAYEKEPVLKKVAFHLEKGQTLGIVGPTGSGKTTLLRLLLREHDLEQGELLLNGISIKDYRLEDLRSLIGYVPQDQILFAMTIRENVAFSDPQIKEEEMIKALRTCGVYEDILAMPDQMETVLGERGVSLSGGQKQRIAMSRALVMNPEILILDDSLSAVDAKTEHQIIENMKQERKGKTTIITAHRLSAIVHADLILVMENGQIKERGNHEELMAQKGWYYETYQAQQLSEEMEGKLNENI
;
A
#
# COMPACT_ATOMS: atom_id res chain seq x y z
N MET A 1 15.66 16.08 -13.35
CA MET A 1 16.98 16.08 -12.65
C MET A 1 16.86 15.98 -11.12
N HIS A 2 15.79 16.51 -10.49
CA HIS A 2 15.60 16.44 -9.03
C HIS A 2 15.51 14.99 -8.50
N LEU A 3 14.71 14.12 -9.15
CA LEU A 3 14.55 12.71 -8.76
C LEU A 3 15.86 11.90 -8.86
N LEU A 4 16.71 12.16 -9.87
CA LEU A 4 18.01 11.50 -9.98
C LEU A 4 18.93 11.83 -8.79
N LYS A 5 18.85 13.06 -8.27
CA LYS A 5 19.59 13.44 -7.05
C LYS A 5 19.04 12.70 -5.83
N LYS A 6 17.73 12.60 -5.68
CA LYS A 6 17.09 11.87 -4.57
C LYS A 6 17.38 10.37 -4.60
N LEU A 7 17.39 9.76 -5.78
CA LEU A 7 17.73 8.35 -5.97
C LEU A 7 19.24 8.09 -6.11
N SER A 8 20.10 9.11 -5.94
CA SER A 8 21.56 8.97 -6.10
C SER A 8 22.18 7.89 -5.21
N TRP A 9 21.63 7.69 -4.01
CA TRP A 9 22.02 6.62 -3.10
C TRP A 9 21.87 5.24 -3.74
N PHE A 10 20.77 5.01 -4.45
CA PHE A 10 20.49 3.74 -5.11
C PHE A 10 21.37 3.54 -6.35
N PHE A 11 21.51 4.56 -7.20
CA PHE A 11 22.40 4.50 -8.37
C PHE A 11 23.87 4.31 -7.99
N LYS A 12 24.32 4.86 -6.86
CA LYS A 12 25.64 4.61 -6.30
C LYS A 12 25.80 3.17 -5.80
N LEU A 13 24.78 2.63 -5.14
CA LEU A 13 24.75 1.25 -4.64
C LEU A 13 24.82 0.23 -5.78
N GLU A 14 24.05 0.43 -6.83
CA GLU A 14 23.89 -0.50 -7.97
C GLU A 14 24.62 0.02 -9.23
N LYS A 15 25.74 0.74 -9.07
CA LYS A 15 26.47 1.35 -10.20
C LYS A 15 26.95 0.35 -11.24
N LYS A 16 27.43 -0.84 -10.84
CA LYS A 16 27.96 -1.85 -11.77
C LYS A 16 26.89 -2.39 -12.74
N PRO A 17 25.70 -2.84 -12.28
CA PRO A 17 24.63 -3.25 -13.18
C PRO A 17 24.18 -2.15 -14.15
N TYR A 18 24.04 -0.91 -13.69
CA TYR A 18 23.67 0.19 -14.58
C TYR A 18 24.74 0.48 -15.62
N LEU A 19 26.04 0.46 -15.26
CA LEU A 19 27.14 0.65 -16.21
C LEU A 19 27.13 -0.44 -17.29
N ILE A 20 26.93 -1.70 -16.92
CA ILE A 20 26.85 -2.82 -17.88
C ILE A 20 25.63 -2.63 -18.79
N GLY A 21 24.46 -2.33 -18.22
CA GLY A 21 23.22 -2.13 -18.97
C GLY A 21 23.30 -0.95 -19.94
N VAL A 22 23.74 0.21 -19.45
CA VAL A 22 23.90 1.44 -20.26
C VAL A 22 24.98 1.24 -21.32
N GLY A 23 26.12 0.65 -20.99
CA GLY A 23 27.17 0.34 -21.96
C GLY A 23 26.69 -0.59 -23.07
N SER A 24 25.93 -1.63 -22.71
CA SER A 24 25.31 -2.54 -23.71
C SER A 24 24.31 -1.81 -24.60
N LEU A 25 23.52 -0.88 -24.05
CA LEU A 25 22.56 -0.08 -24.80
C LEU A 25 23.26 0.88 -25.77
N ILE A 26 24.34 1.53 -25.34
CA ILE A 26 25.17 2.38 -26.21
C ILE A 26 25.74 1.56 -27.39
N LEU A 27 26.27 0.36 -27.11
CA LEU A 27 26.76 -0.52 -28.17
C LEU A 27 25.68 -0.92 -29.18
N VAL A 28 24.45 -1.18 -28.69
CA VAL A 28 23.29 -1.45 -29.56
C VAL A 28 23.00 -0.25 -30.46
N SER A 29 23.05 0.99 -29.94
CA SER A 29 22.81 2.20 -30.74
C SER A 29 23.84 2.37 -31.85
N PHE A 30 25.11 2.06 -31.62
CA PHE A 30 26.14 2.04 -32.65
C PHE A 30 25.91 0.93 -33.68
N LEU A 31 25.58 -0.30 -33.25
CA LEU A 31 25.30 -1.40 -34.14
C LEU A 31 24.05 -1.18 -35.01
N ASN A 32 23.08 -0.43 -34.52
CA ASN A 32 21.87 -0.06 -35.29
C ASN A 32 22.19 0.81 -36.52
N LEU A 33 23.36 1.44 -36.61
CA LEU A 33 23.79 2.19 -37.81
C LEU A 33 24.29 1.29 -38.95
N LEU A 34 24.69 0.05 -38.65
CA LEU A 34 25.28 -0.85 -39.63
C LEU A 34 24.29 -1.31 -40.73
N PRO A 35 23.06 -1.76 -40.39
CA PRO A 35 22.13 -2.24 -41.40
C PRO A 35 21.78 -1.21 -42.48
N PRO A 36 21.45 0.06 -42.17
CA PRO A 36 21.20 1.08 -43.20
C PRO A 36 22.42 1.36 -44.04
N ARG A 37 23.61 1.39 -43.43
CA ARG A 37 24.86 1.66 -44.16
C ARG A 37 25.22 0.54 -45.14
N ILE A 38 25.09 -0.71 -44.71
CA ILE A 38 25.37 -1.87 -45.55
C ILE A 38 24.35 -1.89 -46.71
N MET A 39 23.06 -1.62 -46.41
CA MET A 39 22.03 -1.53 -47.47
C MET A 39 22.38 -0.46 -48.52
N GLY A 40 22.83 0.72 -48.09
CA GLY A 40 23.27 1.77 -48.98
C GLY A 40 24.46 1.34 -49.86
N LEU A 41 25.47 0.69 -49.25
CA LEU A 41 26.65 0.19 -50.00
C LEU A 41 26.26 -0.87 -51.03
N VAL A 42 25.36 -1.79 -50.69
CA VAL A 42 24.87 -2.81 -51.66
C VAL A 42 24.12 -2.15 -52.83
N ILE A 43 23.32 -1.13 -52.55
CA ILE A 43 22.61 -0.37 -53.60
C ILE A 43 23.62 0.30 -54.54
N ASP A 44 24.67 0.93 -54.02
CA ASP A 44 25.72 1.57 -54.85
C ASP A 44 26.50 0.57 -55.67
N LEU A 45 26.76 -0.64 -55.15
CA LEU A 45 27.40 -1.72 -55.91
C LEU A 45 26.48 -2.27 -57.05
N ILE A 46 25.17 -2.31 -56.82
CA ILE A 46 24.19 -2.68 -57.85
C ILE A 46 24.16 -1.62 -58.95
N ASP A 47 24.08 -0.33 -58.58
CA ASP A 47 24.02 0.78 -59.49
C ASP A 47 25.27 0.80 -60.41
N LYS A 48 26.46 0.60 -59.83
CA LYS A 48 27.72 0.49 -60.56
C LYS A 48 27.92 -0.83 -61.29
N ARG A 49 26.98 -1.76 -61.22
CA ARG A 49 27.06 -3.13 -61.78
C ARG A 49 28.32 -3.90 -61.36
N SER A 50 28.83 -3.61 -60.19
CA SER A 50 30.09 -4.17 -59.64
C SER A 50 29.87 -5.17 -58.50
N LEU A 51 28.62 -5.47 -58.16
CA LEU A 51 28.26 -6.40 -57.08
C LEU A 51 28.69 -7.84 -57.44
N THR A 52 29.57 -8.42 -56.64
CA THR A 52 29.93 -9.84 -56.74
C THR A 52 29.18 -10.70 -55.73
N LEU A 53 28.98 -12.00 -56.07
CA LEU A 53 28.33 -12.93 -55.13
C LEU A 53 29.11 -13.01 -53.81
N GLY A 54 30.44 -12.96 -53.85
CA GLY A 54 31.28 -12.97 -52.64
C GLY A 54 31.05 -11.77 -51.74
N GLN A 55 30.96 -10.56 -52.29
CA GLN A 55 30.63 -9.35 -51.53
C GLN A 55 29.24 -9.42 -50.91
N LEU A 56 28.23 -9.88 -51.65
CA LEU A 56 26.88 -10.03 -51.13
C LEU A 56 26.81 -11.01 -49.94
N VAL A 57 27.54 -12.13 -50.04
CA VAL A 57 27.63 -13.11 -48.92
C VAL A 57 28.29 -12.49 -47.71
N VAL A 58 29.35 -11.69 -47.89
CA VAL A 58 30.04 -11.00 -46.77
C VAL A 58 29.09 -9.99 -46.13
N ASP A 59 28.38 -9.16 -46.88
CA ASP A 59 27.47 -8.14 -46.41
C ASP A 59 26.28 -8.75 -45.66
N ILE A 60 25.69 -9.82 -46.16
CA ILE A 60 24.64 -10.57 -45.50
C ILE A 60 25.17 -11.20 -44.20
N SER A 61 26.36 -11.80 -44.22
CA SER A 61 26.97 -12.41 -43.03
C SER A 61 27.21 -11.37 -41.93
N LEU A 62 27.67 -10.17 -42.32
CA LEU A 62 27.88 -9.06 -41.40
C LEU A 62 26.55 -8.57 -40.79
N LEU A 63 25.47 -8.48 -41.58
CA LEU A 63 24.12 -8.15 -41.06
C LEU A 63 23.62 -9.19 -40.06
N VAL A 64 23.80 -10.48 -40.38
CA VAL A 64 23.41 -11.57 -39.46
C VAL A 64 24.21 -11.50 -38.16
N LEU A 65 25.52 -11.30 -38.26
CA LEU A 65 26.39 -11.14 -37.08
C LEU A 65 25.99 -9.93 -36.22
N ALA A 66 25.73 -8.78 -36.87
CA ALA A 66 25.25 -7.60 -36.18
C ALA A 66 23.90 -7.83 -35.49
N ALA A 67 22.97 -8.52 -36.15
CA ALA A 67 21.67 -8.87 -35.57
C ALA A 67 21.81 -9.79 -34.34
N LEU A 68 22.66 -10.81 -34.42
CA LEU A 68 22.94 -11.71 -33.29
C LEU A 68 23.62 -10.97 -32.12
N ALA A 69 24.58 -10.10 -32.42
CA ALA A 69 25.21 -9.25 -31.42
C ALA A 69 24.21 -8.31 -30.74
N MET A 70 23.35 -7.65 -31.52
CA MET A 70 22.28 -6.79 -30.98
C MET A 70 21.30 -7.60 -30.13
N TYR A 71 20.92 -8.81 -30.54
CA TYR A 71 20.06 -9.69 -29.76
C TYR A 71 20.66 -9.99 -28.37
N GLY A 72 21.93 -10.41 -28.32
CA GLY A 72 22.65 -10.67 -27.07
C GLY A 72 22.75 -9.42 -26.18
N LEU A 73 23.16 -8.28 -26.76
CA LEU A 73 23.29 -7.02 -26.02
C LEU A 73 21.92 -6.52 -25.51
N ARG A 74 20.83 -6.68 -26.30
CA ARG A 74 19.47 -6.34 -25.87
C ARG A 74 19.00 -7.20 -24.70
N PHE A 75 19.36 -8.48 -24.65
CA PHE A 75 19.10 -9.33 -23.50
C PHE A 75 19.87 -8.84 -22.26
N VAL A 76 21.16 -8.51 -22.43
CA VAL A 76 22.03 -8.04 -21.33
C VAL A 76 21.48 -6.73 -20.72
N TRP A 77 21.25 -5.69 -21.50
CA TRP A 77 20.79 -4.42 -20.92
C TRP A 77 19.40 -4.54 -20.28
N ARG A 78 18.47 -5.33 -20.87
CA ARG A 78 17.16 -5.60 -20.25
C ARG A 78 17.32 -6.27 -18.90
N ARG A 79 18.13 -7.30 -18.82
CA ARG A 79 18.39 -8.05 -17.57
C ARG A 79 18.97 -7.15 -16.49
N TYR A 80 19.93 -6.30 -16.84
CA TYR A 80 20.61 -5.46 -15.87
C TYR A 80 19.80 -4.22 -15.48
N ILE A 81 19.23 -3.47 -16.40
CA ILE A 81 18.49 -2.23 -16.09
C ILE A 81 17.18 -2.57 -15.36
N PHE A 82 16.32 -3.42 -15.93
CA PHE A 82 15.05 -3.76 -15.28
C PHE A 82 15.23 -4.64 -14.05
N GLY A 83 16.20 -5.55 -14.06
CA GLY A 83 16.52 -6.34 -12.87
C GLY A 83 16.93 -5.45 -11.69
N THR A 84 17.72 -4.41 -11.95
CA THR A 84 18.12 -3.44 -10.92
C THR A 84 16.95 -2.55 -10.49
N ALA A 85 16.08 -2.12 -11.40
CA ALA A 85 14.88 -1.39 -11.05
C ALA A 85 13.95 -2.20 -10.12
N ASN A 86 13.81 -3.50 -10.36
CA ASN A 86 13.05 -4.39 -9.46
C ASN A 86 13.71 -4.57 -8.08
N LYS A 87 15.05 -4.48 -7.98
CA LYS A 87 15.71 -4.42 -6.66
C LYS A 87 15.34 -3.16 -5.88
N LEU A 88 15.21 -2.00 -6.57
CA LEU A 88 14.74 -0.77 -5.94
C LEU A 88 13.33 -0.97 -5.36
N ALA A 89 12.42 -1.55 -6.13
CA ALA A 89 11.07 -1.86 -5.66
C ALA A 89 11.08 -2.73 -4.39
N ARG A 90 11.93 -3.78 -4.37
CA ARG A 90 12.08 -4.65 -3.19
C ARG A 90 12.57 -3.87 -1.97
N ILE A 91 13.58 -3.01 -2.14
CA ILE A 91 14.16 -2.21 -1.04
C ILE A 91 13.12 -1.23 -0.49
N LEU A 92 12.39 -0.52 -1.37
CA LEU A 92 11.37 0.45 -0.95
C LEU A 92 10.20 -0.23 -0.25
N ARG A 93 9.71 -1.37 -0.77
CA ARG A 93 8.65 -2.15 -0.09
C ARG A 93 9.08 -2.61 1.30
N TYR A 94 10.29 -3.14 1.41
CA TYR A 94 10.82 -3.58 2.71
C TYR A 94 10.91 -2.41 3.70
N ARG A 95 11.43 -1.24 3.25
CA ARG A 95 11.52 -0.05 4.10
C ARG A 95 10.15 0.45 4.55
N LEU A 96 9.18 0.54 3.62
CA LEU A 96 7.81 0.95 3.95
C LEU A 96 7.14 -0.05 4.89
N PHE A 97 7.25 -1.35 4.63
CA PHE A 97 6.67 -2.36 5.49
C PHE A 97 7.28 -2.32 6.90
N LYS A 98 8.61 -2.22 7.00
CA LYS A 98 9.28 -2.02 8.29
C LYS A 98 8.79 -0.76 9.00
N GLN A 99 8.65 0.35 8.26
CA GLN A 99 8.12 1.59 8.80
C GLN A 99 6.70 1.40 9.34
N PHE A 100 5.83 0.80 8.56
CA PHE A 100 4.45 0.52 8.99
C PHE A 100 4.40 -0.32 10.26
N THR A 101 5.20 -1.36 10.40
CA THR A 101 5.21 -2.19 11.62
C THR A 101 5.71 -1.46 12.87
N LEU A 102 6.44 -0.36 12.71
CA LEU A 102 6.97 0.43 13.82
C LEU A 102 6.04 1.59 14.23
N MET A 103 5.06 1.94 13.41
CA MET A 103 4.17 3.06 13.69
C MET A 103 3.15 2.75 14.78
N SER A 104 2.81 3.78 15.56
CA SER A 104 1.78 3.74 16.59
C SER A 104 0.36 3.74 15.99
N PRO A 105 -0.69 3.37 16.74
CA PRO A 105 -2.08 3.41 16.28
C PRO A 105 -2.54 4.77 15.78
N SER A 106 -2.01 5.88 16.32
CA SER A 106 -2.30 7.24 15.89
C SER A 106 -1.94 7.49 14.40
N PHE A 107 -0.86 6.87 13.91
CA PHE A 107 -0.49 6.90 12.49
C PHE A 107 -1.60 6.30 11.61
N TYR A 108 -2.18 5.17 12.02
CA TYR A 108 -3.25 4.48 11.27
C TYR A 108 -4.61 5.18 11.35
N GLN A 109 -4.80 6.08 12.30
CA GLN A 109 -5.96 6.97 12.34
C GLN A 109 -5.81 8.13 11.33
N ARG A 110 -4.56 8.63 11.13
CA ARG A 110 -4.25 9.70 10.15
C ARG A 110 -4.22 9.19 8.72
N TYR A 111 -3.69 8.00 8.48
CA TYR A 111 -3.52 7.40 7.15
C TYR A 111 -4.46 6.20 6.96
N ARG A 112 -5.28 6.25 5.93
CA ARG A 112 -6.16 5.11 5.60
C ARG A 112 -5.33 3.93 5.07
N THR A 113 -5.69 2.72 5.45
CA THR A 113 -4.99 1.48 5.00
C THR A 113 -4.91 1.40 3.47
N GLY A 114 -5.98 1.80 2.76
CA GLY A 114 -5.99 1.83 1.29
C GLY A 114 -4.94 2.76 0.69
N ASP A 115 -4.72 3.93 1.30
CA ASP A 115 -3.71 4.89 0.86
C ASP A 115 -2.28 4.34 1.10
N LEU A 116 -2.05 3.72 2.26
CA LEU A 116 -0.76 3.08 2.57
C LEU A 116 -0.46 1.93 1.58
N MET A 117 -1.46 1.14 1.21
CA MET A 117 -1.34 0.11 0.18
C MET A 117 -1.06 0.71 -1.20
N ALA A 118 -1.68 1.85 -1.56
CA ALA A 118 -1.40 2.55 -2.81
C ALA A 118 0.05 3.06 -2.86
N HIS A 119 0.61 3.54 -1.75
CA HIS A 119 2.03 3.91 -1.66
C HIS A 119 2.95 2.70 -1.82
N ALA A 120 2.63 1.56 -1.20
CA ALA A 120 3.43 0.34 -1.28
C ALA A 120 3.35 -0.36 -2.66
N THR A 121 2.36 -0.02 -3.49
CA THR A 121 2.14 -0.61 -4.82
C THR A 121 2.34 0.41 -5.94
N ASN A 122 1.41 1.36 -6.10
CA ASN A 122 1.38 2.28 -7.24
C ASN A 122 2.54 3.26 -7.25
N ASP A 123 2.87 3.87 -6.10
CA ASP A 123 3.96 4.83 -6.03
C ASP A 123 5.32 4.16 -6.21
N ILE A 124 5.53 2.98 -5.61
CA ILE A 124 6.75 2.20 -5.86
C ILE A 124 6.86 1.80 -7.33
N ASN A 125 5.77 1.40 -7.98
CA ASN A 125 5.78 1.06 -9.40
C ASN A 125 6.15 2.27 -10.28
N ALA A 126 5.65 3.46 -9.97
CA ALA A 126 6.02 4.69 -10.68
C ALA A 126 7.53 4.99 -10.57
N VAL A 127 8.10 4.87 -9.37
CA VAL A 127 9.55 5.04 -9.14
C VAL A 127 10.37 3.95 -9.84
N THR A 128 9.90 2.70 -9.81
CA THR A 128 10.54 1.56 -10.49
C THR A 128 10.54 1.74 -12.01
N MET A 129 9.42 2.22 -12.57
CA MET A 129 9.31 2.51 -14.00
C MET A 129 10.30 3.58 -14.43
N PHE A 130 10.52 4.62 -13.61
CA PHE A 130 11.56 5.62 -13.88
C PHE A 130 12.97 5.02 -13.81
N ALA A 131 13.27 4.23 -12.78
CA ALA A 131 14.58 3.62 -12.59
C ALA A 131 14.93 2.59 -13.69
N GLY A 132 13.94 1.96 -14.31
CA GLY A 132 14.09 1.03 -15.43
C GLY A 132 13.83 1.71 -16.78
N GLY A 133 12.56 1.88 -17.12
CA GLY A 133 12.11 2.42 -18.40
C GLY A 133 12.54 3.87 -18.65
N GLY A 134 12.52 4.71 -17.61
CA GLY A 134 12.97 6.10 -17.71
C GLY A 134 14.45 6.20 -18.03
N VAL A 135 15.32 5.48 -17.29
CA VAL A 135 16.76 5.45 -17.54
C VAL A 135 17.07 4.87 -18.93
N MET A 136 16.42 3.76 -19.29
CA MET A 136 16.55 3.15 -20.61
C MET A 136 16.20 4.16 -21.71
N SER A 137 15.01 4.77 -21.66
CA SER A 137 14.55 5.69 -22.71
C SER A 137 15.40 6.96 -22.79
N ALA A 138 15.89 7.46 -21.64
CA ALA A 138 16.78 8.62 -21.61
C ALA A 138 18.11 8.34 -22.34
N VAL A 139 18.73 7.19 -22.06
CA VAL A 139 19.99 6.80 -22.67
C VAL A 139 19.77 6.46 -24.14
N ASP A 140 18.78 5.62 -24.46
CA ASP A 140 18.48 5.19 -25.83
C ASP A 140 18.16 6.39 -26.75
N ALA A 141 17.25 7.25 -26.33
CA ALA A 141 16.90 8.43 -27.12
C ALA A 141 18.08 9.38 -27.32
N SER A 142 18.83 9.66 -26.24
CA SER A 142 19.96 10.60 -26.33
C SER A 142 21.10 10.05 -27.18
N VAL A 143 21.49 8.78 -26.96
CA VAL A 143 22.60 8.16 -27.70
C VAL A 143 22.22 7.91 -29.15
N THR A 144 21.03 7.35 -29.42
CA THR A 144 20.57 7.10 -30.78
C THR A 144 20.46 8.39 -31.57
N ALA A 145 19.86 9.46 -31.00
CA ALA A 145 19.81 10.77 -31.66
C ALA A 145 21.19 11.31 -31.96
N LEU A 146 22.09 11.32 -30.96
CA LEU A 146 23.43 11.87 -31.14
C LEU A 146 24.24 11.10 -32.18
N VAL A 147 24.30 9.77 -32.06
CA VAL A 147 25.08 8.92 -32.96
C VAL A 147 24.54 8.97 -34.39
N THR A 148 23.20 8.97 -34.55
CA THR A 148 22.56 9.09 -35.87
C THR A 148 22.83 10.45 -36.51
N LEU A 149 22.67 11.57 -35.76
CA LEU A 149 22.94 12.92 -36.25
C LEU A 149 24.42 13.10 -36.64
N VAL A 150 25.34 12.62 -35.79
CA VAL A 150 26.77 12.65 -36.10
C VAL A 150 27.08 11.84 -37.36
N SER A 151 26.44 10.66 -37.51
CA SER A 151 26.65 9.83 -38.71
C SER A 151 26.10 10.49 -39.98
N MET A 152 24.92 11.09 -39.90
CA MET A 152 24.33 11.84 -41.03
C MET A 152 25.23 13.02 -41.44
N PHE A 153 25.70 13.78 -40.45
CA PHE A 153 26.46 15.00 -40.67
C PHE A 153 27.89 14.75 -41.21
N PHE A 154 28.64 13.81 -40.61
CA PHE A 154 30.04 13.57 -40.95
C PHE A 154 30.26 12.45 -41.98
N MET A 155 29.35 11.46 -42.04
CA MET A 155 29.55 10.28 -42.87
C MET A 155 28.77 10.34 -44.23
N ILE A 156 27.77 11.22 -44.34
CA ILE A 156 26.98 11.37 -45.56
C ILE A 156 27.19 12.79 -46.10
N ASP A 157 26.41 13.77 -45.65
CA ASP A 157 26.59 15.18 -46.06
C ASP A 157 25.96 16.12 -45.03
N TRP A 158 26.73 17.13 -44.59
CA TRP A 158 26.26 18.08 -43.58
C TRP A 158 25.19 19.04 -44.12
N ARG A 159 25.21 19.40 -45.43
CA ARG A 159 24.24 20.30 -46.05
C ARG A 159 22.88 19.63 -46.12
N LEU A 160 22.87 18.37 -46.60
CA LEU A 160 21.64 17.58 -46.64
C LEU A 160 21.06 17.37 -45.24
N THR A 161 21.89 17.14 -44.25
CA THR A 161 21.49 16.96 -42.84
C THR A 161 20.80 18.20 -42.31
N LEU A 162 21.36 19.40 -42.50
CA LEU A 162 20.74 20.65 -42.04
C LEU A 162 19.37 20.91 -42.71
N LEU A 163 19.27 20.66 -44.04
CA LEU A 163 18.01 20.83 -44.79
C LEU A 163 16.94 19.83 -44.32
N ALA A 164 17.31 18.57 -44.13
CA ALA A 164 16.38 17.51 -43.76
C ALA A 164 15.87 17.65 -42.33
N ILE A 165 16.64 18.22 -41.42
CA ILE A 165 16.26 18.41 -40.02
C ILE A 165 15.36 19.65 -39.83
N LEU A 166 15.34 20.58 -40.77
CA LEU A 166 14.60 21.84 -40.68
C LEU A 166 13.12 21.69 -40.29
N PRO A 167 12.34 20.70 -40.75
CA PRO A 167 10.95 20.49 -40.32
C PRO A 167 10.79 19.95 -38.90
N LEU A 168 11.80 19.28 -38.31
CA LEU A 168 11.68 18.58 -37.02
C LEU A 168 11.44 19.51 -35.84
N PRO A 169 12.07 20.69 -35.70
CA PRO A 169 11.73 21.66 -34.65
C PRO A 169 10.28 22.13 -34.70
N PHE A 170 9.74 22.33 -35.92
CA PHE A 170 8.31 22.69 -36.08
C PHE A 170 7.40 21.54 -35.64
N MET A 171 7.78 20.30 -35.96
CA MET A 171 7.07 19.13 -35.42
C MET A 171 6.97 19.16 -33.90
N VAL A 172 8.09 19.44 -33.20
CA VAL A 172 8.10 19.51 -31.73
C VAL A 172 7.18 20.62 -31.21
N ILE A 173 7.13 21.78 -31.87
CA ILE A 173 6.23 22.88 -31.48
C ILE A 173 4.76 22.45 -31.63
N VAL A 174 4.39 21.90 -32.80
CA VAL A 174 3.01 21.48 -33.09
C VAL A 174 2.56 20.33 -32.19
N THR A 175 3.38 19.29 -32.06
CA THR A 175 3.08 18.14 -31.17
C THR A 175 2.98 18.56 -29.71
N SER A 176 3.80 19.52 -29.26
CA SER A 176 3.68 20.11 -27.91
C SER A 176 2.37 20.86 -27.71
N ALA A 177 1.89 21.58 -28.73
CA ALA A 177 0.60 22.27 -28.67
C ALA A 177 -0.57 21.27 -28.63
N ILE A 178 -0.54 20.22 -29.44
CA ILE A 178 -1.50 19.10 -29.38
C ILE A 178 -1.45 18.45 -28.00
N GLY A 179 -0.25 18.20 -27.48
CA GLY A 179 -0.03 17.59 -26.17
C GLY A 179 -0.67 18.36 -25.01
N ARG A 180 -0.59 19.68 -25.02
CA ARG A 180 -1.27 20.52 -24.01
C ARG A 180 -2.80 20.38 -24.06
N LYS A 181 -3.38 20.37 -25.27
CA LYS A 181 -4.84 20.19 -25.45
C LYS A 181 -5.27 18.78 -25.06
N ASN A 182 -4.49 17.77 -25.45
CA ASN A 182 -4.75 16.39 -25.06
C ASN A 182 -4.68 16.20 -23.53
N HIS A 183 -3.71 16.83 -22.86
CA HIS A 183 -3.58 16.76 -21.40
C HIS A 183 -4.82 17.32 -20.70
N GLN A 184 -5.35 18.47 -21.16
CA GLN A 184 -6.57 19.05 -20.62
C GLN A 184 -7.78 18.15 -20.86
N ALA A 185 -7.98 17.66 -22.09
CA ALA A 185 -9.07 16.74 -22.44
C ALA A 185 -8.98 15.43 -21.65
N PHE A 186 -7.78 14.91 -21.45
CA PHE A 186 -7.56 13.72 -20.63
C PHE A 186 -7.92 13.95 -19.16
N LYS A 187 -7.60 15.14 -18.61
CA LYS A 187 -7.98 15.50 -17.24
C LYS A 187 -9.51 15.53 -17.10
N GLU A 188 -10.20 16.18 -18.02
CA GLU A 188 -11.67 16.22 -18.04
C GLU A 188 -12.30 14.81 -18.18
N ALA A 189 -11.70 13.95 -19.00
CA ALA A 189 -12.12 12.56 -19.14
C ALA A 189 -11.91 11.77 -17.84
N GLN A 190 -10.78 11.99 -17.13
CA GLN A 190 -10.49 11.36 -15.86
C GLN A 190 -11.44 11.81 -14.74
N GLU A 191 -11.79 13.10 -14.72
CA GLU A 191 -12.80 13.63 -13.79
C GLU A 191 -14.16 12.98 -14.04
N GLY A 192 -14.59 12.89 -15.31
CA GLY A 192 -15.82 12.18 -15.67
C GLY A 192 -15.80 10.69 -15.29
N PHE A 193 -14.67 10.02 -15.49
CA PHE A 193 -14.52 8.61 -15.09
C PHE A 193 -14.60 8.44 -13.57
N SER A 194 -14.07 9.37 -12.80
CA SER A 194 -14.20 9.36 -11.34
C SER A 194 -15.67 9.53 -10.90
N GLU A 195 -16.42 10.42 -11.57
CA GLU A 195 -17.84 10.60 -11.33
C GLU A 195 -18.64 9.32 -11.63
N LEU A 196 -18.34 8.63 -12.75
CA LEU A 196 -18.92 7.35 -13.09
C LEU A 196 -18.62 6.27 -12.03
N ASN A 197 -17.37 6.19 -11.56
CA ASN A 197 -17.00 5.23 -10.52
C ASN A 197 -17.72 5.49 -9.21
N ASN A 198 -17.86 6.74 -8.79
CA ASN A 198 -18.63 7.10 -7.60
C ASN A 198 -20.09 6.68 -7.74
N PHE A 199 -20.71 6.95 -8.91
CA PHE A 199 -22.07 6.52 -9.21
C PHE A 199 -22.22 5.00 -9.12
N VAL A 200 -21.33 4.24 -9.75
CA VAL A 200 -21.35 2.76 -9.71
C VAL A 200 -21.16 2.25 -8.27
N GLN A 201 -20.24 2.84 -7.51
CA GLN A 201 -20.00 2.45 -6.12
C GLN A 201 -21.25 2.68 -5.25
N GLU A 202 -21.93 3.82 -5.43
CA GLU A 202 -23.18 4.13 -4.72
C GLU A 202 -24.29 3.15 -5.10
N SER A 203 -24.50 2.92 -6.41
CA SER A 203 -25.50 2.00 -6.93
C SER A 203 -25.30 0.56 -6.45
N VAL A 204 -24.06 0.06 -6.48
CA VAL A 204 -23.74 -1.30 -6.00
C VAL A 204 -23.92 -1.40 -4.49
N SER A 205 -23.49 -0.39 -3.74
CA SER A 205 -23.68 -0.35 -2.28
C SER A 205 -25.17 -0.28 -1.90
N GLY A 206 -25.95 0.49 -2.68
CA GLY A 206 -27.40 0.67 -2.50
C GLY A 206 -28.28 -0.36 -3.19
N VAL A 207 -27.73 -1.41 -3.83
CA VAL A 207 -28.49 -2.32 -4.70
C VAL A 207 -29.71 -2.96 -4.05
N LYS A 208 -29.64 -3.25 -2.74
CA LYS A 208 -30.79 -3.79 -2.00
C LYS A 208 -31.93 -2.78 -1.93
N VAL A 209 -31.60 -1.50 -1.73
CA VAL A 209 -32.58 -0.40 -1.67
C VAL A 209 -33.21 -0.20 -3.04
N THR A 210 -32.40 -0.06 -4.08
CA THR A 210 -32.87 0.09 -5.47
C THR A 210 -33.83 -1.03 -5.87
N LYS A 211 -33.50 -2.30 -5.51
CA LYS A 211 -34.38 -3.45 -5.77
C LYS A 211 -35.66 -3.44 -4.93
N SER A 212 -35.58 -3.06 -3.64
CA SER A 212 -36.72 -3.04 -2.75
C SER A 212 -37.76 -1.99 -3.18
N PHE A 213 -37.33 -0.89 -3.76
CA PHE A 213 -38.23 0.18 -4.22
C PHE A 213 -38.57 0.12 -5.72
N GLY A 214 -38.05 -0.86 -6.46
CA GLY A 214 -38.31 -1.02 -7.90
C GLY A 214 -37.70 0.05 -8.81
N PHE A 215 -36.64 0.76 -8.36
CA PHE A 215 -36.01 1.89 -9.06
C PHE A 215 -34.95 1.49 -10.08
N GLN A 216 -34.90 0.23 -10.53
CA GLN A 216 -33.86 -0.27 -11.43
C GLN A 216 -33.85 0.47 -12.78
N ALA A 217 -35.03 0.79 -13.34
CA ALA A 217 -35.12 1.45 -14.63
C ALA A 217 -34.58 2.88 -14.60
N ASP A 218 -34.91 3.62 -13.54
CA ASP A 218 -34.43 4.99 -13.33
C ASP A 218 -32.91 5.03 -13.11
N GLU A 219 -32.39 4.06 -12.34
CA GLU A 219 -30.96 3.90 -12.09
C GLU A 219 -30.18 3.61 -13.38
N ILE A 220 -30.70 2.72 -14.25
CA ILE A 220 -30.12 2.42 -15.56
C ILE A 220 -30.11 3.66 -16.44
N GLN A 221 -31.17 4.45 -16.44
CA GLN A 221 -31.24 5.68 -17.24
C GLN A 221 -30.26 6.74 -16.73
N ALA A 222 -30.11 6.90 -15.42
CA ALA A 222 -29.14 7.82 -14.82
C ALA A 222 -27.70 7.38 -15.13
N PHE A 223 -27.41 6.09 -15.04
CA PHE A 223 -26.12 5.52 -15.44
C PHE A 223 -25.81 5.81 -16.91
N GLU A 224 -26.77 5.56 -17.82
CA GLU A 224 -26.57 5.79 -19.27
C GLU A 224 -26.24 7.25 -19.56
N LYS A 225 -26.88 8.20 -18.89
CA LYS A 225 -26.57 9.64 -19.04
C LYS A 225 -25.14 9.95 -18.62
N THR A 226 -24.70 9.43 -17.48
CA THR A 226 -23.32 9.63 -16.97
C THR A 226 -22.31 8.93 -17.88
N ASN A 227 -22.61 7.72 -18.33
CA ASN A 227 -21.77 6.95 -19.25
C ASN A 227 -21.59 7.66 -20.60
N GLN A 228 -22.66 8.23 -21.15
CA GLN A 228 -22.61 9.01 -22.40
C GLN A 228 -21.76 10.28 -22.26
N MET A 229 -21.81 10.95 -21.12
CA MET A 229 -20.94 12.11 -20.82
C MET A 229 -19.47 11.66 -20.79
N VAL A 230 -19.16 10.57 -20.09
CA VAL A 230 -17.79 10.01 -20.04
C VAL A 230 -17.30 9.59 -21.43
N PHE A 231 -18.15 8.95 -22.21
CA PHE A 231 -17.84 8.59 -23.60
C PHE A 231 -17.46 9.83 -24.42
N SER A 232 -18.24 10.91 -24.37
CA SER A 232 -17.96 12.13 -25.12
C SER A 232 -16.63 12.79 -24.73
N LYS A 233 -16.32 12.84 -23.43
CA LYS A 233 -15.05 13.36 -22.91
C LYS A 233 -13.86 12.48 -23.32
N ASN A 234 -14.00 11.16 -23.25
CA ASN A 234 -12.99 10.21 -23.73
C ASN A 234 -12.77 10.34 -25.25
N MET A 235 -13.83 10.51 -26.05
CA MET A 235 -13.73 10.71 -27.49
C MET A 235 -12.96 12.00 -27.83
N THR A 236 -13.17 13.07 -27.08
CA THR A 236 -12.40 14.32 -27.22
C THR A 236 -10.91 14.10 -26.98
N SER A 237 -10.55 13.40 -25.88
CA SER A 237 -9.16 13.05 -25.59
C SER A 237 -8.56 12.12 -26.66
N ALA A 238 -9.32 11.10 -27.08
CA ALA A 238 -8.89 10.18 -28.13
C ALA A 238 -8.65 10.92 -29.47
N SER A 239 -9.49 11.91 -29.82
CA SER A 239 -9.32 12.72 -31.02
C SER A 239 -8.03 13.53 -31.01
N TYR A 240 -7.69 14.18 -29.90
CA TYR A 240 -6.38 14.85 -29.77
C TYR A 240 -5.22 13.87 -29.82
N ASN A 241 -5.35 12.70 -29.16
CA ASN A 241 -4.32 11.67 -29.18
C ASN A 241 -4.10 11.13 -30.60
N ALA A 242 -5.16 10.93 -31.37
CA ALA A 242 -5.10 10.47 -32.76
C ALA A 242 -4.39 11.45 -33.71
N LEU A 243 -4.23 12.72 -33.36
CA LEU A 243 -3.51 13.70 -34.14
C LEU A 243 -1.98 13.58 -34.07
N PHE A 244 -1.43 12.86 -33.09
CA PHE A 244 0.03 12.77 -32.92
C PHE A 244 0.71 12.07 -34.09
N ASP A 245 0.24 10.88 -34.46
CA ASP A 245 0.88 10.08 -35.50
C ASP A 245 0.78 10.74 -36.90
N PRO A 246 -0.39 11.24 -37.37
CA PRO A 246 -0.46 11.96 -38.62
C PRO A 246 0.40 13.22 -38.67
N THR A 247 0.45 13.98 -37.54
CA THR A 247 1.29 15.18 -37.46
C THR A 247 2.77 14.80 -37.56
N THR A 248 3.21 13.78 -36.85
CA THR A 248 4.59 13.28 -36.94
C THR A 248 4.92 12.84 -38.35
N LEU A 249 4.04 12.03 -38.96
CA LEU A 249 4.22 11.53 -40.33
C LEU A 249 4.30 12.67 -41.35
N LEU A 250 3.49 13.72 -41.21
CA LEU A 250 3.51 14.89 -42.07
C LEU A 250 4.88 15.60 -42.06
N PHE A 251 5.43 15.91 -40.89
CA PHE A 251 6.72 16.59 -40.76
C PHE A 251 7.90 15.71 -41.19
N VAL A 252 7.85 14.42 -40.90
CA VAL A 252 8.83 13.44 -41.39
C VAL A 252 8.72 13.32 -42.89
N GLY A 253 7.51 13.33 -43.44
CA GLY A 253 7.27 13.37 -44.89
C GLY A 253 7.87 14.61 -45.56
N PHE A 254 7.75 15.79 -44.97
CA PHE A 254 8.45 16.99 -45.47
C PHE A 254 9.97 16.80 -45.42
N SER A 255 10.53 16.21 -44.38
CA SER A 255 11.96 15.89 -44.32
C SER A 255 12.36 14.90 -45.43
N TYR A 256 11.52 13.94 -45.80
CA TYR A 256 11.78 13.04 -46.92
C TYR A 256 11.75 13.77 -48.27
N VAL A 257 10.75 14.65 -48.48
CA VAL A 257 10.68 15.45 -49.71
C VAL A 257 11.93 16.29 -49.89
N LEU A 258 12.38 16.99 -48.82
CA LEU A 258 13.61 17.77 -48.86
C LEU A 258 14.83 16.87 -49.13
N THR A 259 14.90 15.71 -48.48
CA THR A 259 15.99 14.74 -48.67
C THR A 259 16.05 14.24 -50.11
N LEU A 260 14.91 13.88 -50.70
CA LEU A 260 14.84 13.39 -52.09
C LEU A 260 15.17 14.49 -53.09
N TYR A 261 14.63 15.70 -52.91
CA TYR A 261 14.84 16.82 -53.83
C TYR A 261 16.32 17.26 -53.80
N PHE A 262 16.85 17.67 -52.65
CA PHE A 262 18.23 18.14 -52.52
C PHE A 262 19.23 17.01 -52.67
N GLY A 263 18.96 15.84 -52.11
CA GLY A 263 19.81 14.65 -52.29
C GLY A 263 19.90 14.23 -53.73
N GLY A 264 18.78 14.29 -54.49
CA GLY A 264 18.77 14.03 -55.95
C GLY A 264 19.64 15.02 -56.73
N LEU A 265 19.62 16.32 -56.38
CA LEU A 265 20.50 17.34 -56.95
C LEU A 265 21.97 17.01 -56.63
N PHE A 266 22.30 16.66 -55.39
CA PHE A 266 23.67 16.32 -54.97
C PHE A 266 24.17 15.02 -55.63
N VAL A 267 23.30 14.09 -55.98
CA VAL A 267 23.66 12.91 -56.81
C VAL A 267 23.98 13.32 -58.26
N GLN A 268 23.18 14.23 -58.85
CA GLN A 268 23.45 14.75 -60.19
C GLN A 268 24.80 15.52 -60.24
N GLU A 269 25.13 16.23 -59.19
CA GLU A 269 26.45 16.92 -59.04
C GLU A 269 27.59 15.92 -58.76
N GLY A 270 27.30 14.64 -58.55
CA GLY A 270 28.33 13.62 -58.23
C GLY A 270 28.88 13.71 -56.80
N SER A 271 28.29 14.54 -55.93
CA SER A 271 28.72 14.69 -54.52
C SER A 271 28.14 13.63 -53.60
N LEU A 272 27.01 12.98 -53.97
CA LEU A 272 26.41 11.86 -53.23
C LEU A 272 26.11 10.68 -54.17
N THR A 273 25.94 9.50 -53.57
CA THR A 273 25.48 8.30 -54.24
C THR A 273 24.01 7.99 -53.92
N VAL A 274 23.34 7.17 -54.76
CA VAL A 274 21.96 6.72 -54.55
C VAL A 274 21.86 5.93 -53.24
N GLY A 275 22.84 5.06 -52.96
CA GLY A 275 22.88 4.30 -51.70
C GLY A 275 23.04 5.16 -50.46
N GLN A 276 23.77 6.31 -50.59
CA GLN A 276 23.87 7.27 -49.50
C GLN A 276 22.52 7.95 -49.20
N ILE A 277 21.69 8.25 -50.19
CA ILE A 277 20.34 8.80 -49.98
C ILE A 277 19.47 7.78 -49.23
N VAL A 278 19.50 6.52 -49.61
CA VAL A 278 18.72 5.46 -48.97
C VAL A 278 19.18 5.28 -47.50
N THR A 279 20.48 5.29 -47.25
CA THR A 279 21.04 5.28 -45.93
C THR A 279 20.54 6.47 -45.11
N PHE A 280 20.57 7.67 -45.71
CA PHE A 280 20.14 8.91 -45.06
C PHE A 280 18.65 8.88 -44.68
N ILE A 281 17.75 8.43 -45.57
CA ILE A 281 16.33 8.27 -45.29
C ILE A 281 16.09 7.31 -44.10
N THR A 282 16.86 6.22 -44.04
CA THR A 282 16.74 5.25 -42.95
C THR A 282 17.25 5.85 -41.61
N TYR A 283 18.33 6.62 -41.64
CA TYR A 283 18.80 7.35 -40.45
C TYR A 283 17.82 8.42 -40.00
N LEU A 284 17.17 9.12 -40.93
CA LEU A 284 16.14 10.10 -40.61
C LEU A 284 14.96 9.45 -39.87
N ASN A 285 14.55 8.25 -40.28
CA ASN A 285 13.56 7.46 -39.56
C ASN A 285 13.98 7.11 -38.12
N MET A 286 15.26 6.83 -37.89
CA MET A 286 15.76 6.51 -36.56
C MET A 286 15.70 7.70 -35.59
N LEU A 287 15.56 8.94 -36.09
CA LEU A 287 15.41 10.13 -35.23
C LEU A 287 13.97 10.35 -34.72
N VAL A 288 12.98 9.68 -35.29
CA VAL A 288 11.58 9.88 -34.90
C VAL A 288 11.34 9.44 -33.45
N TRP A 289 11.81 8.26 -33.10
CA TRP A 289 11.64 7.72 -31.72
C TRP A 289 12.30 8.59 -30.63
N PRO A 290 13.54 9.04 -30.74
CA PRO A 290 14.15 9.94 -29.78
C PRO A 290 13.34 11.22 -29.51
N LEU A 291 12.75 11.80 -30.54
CA LEU A 291 11.93 13.00 -30.40
C LEU A 291 10.63 12.74 -29.62
N GLN A 292 9.99 11.59 -29.86
CA GLN A 292 8.80 11.17 -29.11
C GLN A 292 9.11 10.78 -27.66
N ALA A 293 10.26 10.14 -27.43
CA ALA A 293 10.68 9.67 -26.12
C ALA A 293 10.89 10.82 -25.11
N MET A 294 11.19 12.04 -25.56
CA MET A 294 11.35 13.21 -24.67
C MET A 294 10.07 13.52 -23.88
N GLY A 295 8.91 13.48 -24.53
CA GLY A 295 7.62 13.67 -23.85
C GLY A 295 7.30 12.57 -22.83
N PHE A 296 7.56 11.32 -23.22
CA PHE A 296 7.41 10.17 -22.33
C PHE A 296 8.32 10.25 -21.10
N LEU A 297 9.58 10.63 -21.27
CA LEU A 297 10.55 10.84 -20.19
C LEU A 297 10.11 11.90 -19.21
N PHE A 298 9.59 13.01 -19.69
CA PHE A 298 9.09 14.09 -18.84
C PHE A 298 7.95 13.57 -17.94
N ASN A 299 6.96 12.90 -18.52
CA ASN A 299 5.82 12.36 -17.77
C ASN A 299 6.23 11.32 -16.72
N ILE A 300 7.07 10.34 -17.11
CA ILE A 300 7.58 9.33 -16.17
C ILE A 300 8.36 9.99 -15.02
N SER A 301 9.24 10.94 -15.35
CA SER A 301 10.08 11.62 -14.36
C SER A 301 9.24 12.43 -13.37
N GLN A 302 8.24 13.16 -13.86
CA GLN A 302 7.35 13.95 -13.01
C GLN A 302 6.51 13.05 -12.08
N ARG A 303 5.87 12.02 -12.64
CA ARG A 303 5.07 11.07 -11.87
C ARG A 303 5.90 10.36 -10.80
N ALA A 304 7.08 9.86 -11.17
CA ALA A 304 7.97 9.18 -10.26
C ALA A 304 8.52 10.12 -9.16
N SER A 305 8.74 11.41 -9.48
CA SER A 305 9.18 12.39 -8.48
C SER A 305 8.13 12.60 -7.39
N VAL A 306 6.87 12.83 -7.78
CA VAL A 306 5.77 12.99 -6.83
C VAL A 306 5.57 11.72 -5.99
N SER A 307 5.62 10.55 -6.62
CA SER A 307 5.47 9.27 -5.93
C SER A 307 6.61 9.01 -4.93
N TYR A 308 7.85 9.35 -5.31
CA TYR A 308 8.99 9.20 -4.39
C TYR A 308 8.91 10.16 -3.21
N ASP A 309 8.45 11.41 -3.43
CA ASP A 309 8.27 12.38 -2.37
C ASP A 309 7.26 11.90 -1.31
N ARG A 310 6.16 11.29 -1.74
CA ARG A 310 5.19 10.67 -0.83
C ARG A 310 5.80 9.51 -0.03
N ILE A 311 6.55 8.62 -0.71
CA ILE A 311 7.25 7.52 -0.04
C ILE A 311 8.25 8.08 0.98
N GLU A 312 9.02 9.11 0.63
CA GLU A 312 10.02 9.74 1.50
C GLU A 312 9.36 10.38 2.73
N THR A 313 8.22 11.04 2.56
CA THR A 313 7.42 11.60 3.66
C THR A 313 7.01 10.50 4.66
N LEU A 314 6.48 9.37 4.17
CA LEU A 314 6.11 8.25 5.04
C LEU A 314 7.32 7.61 5.75
N LEU A 315 8.46 7.50 5.06
CA LEU A 315 9.69 6.95 5.64
C LEU A 315 10.36 7.90 6.65
N ALA A 316 10.05 9.19 6.59
CA ALA A 316 10.53 10.20 7.52
C ALA A 316 9.66 10.36 8.78
N GLU A 317 8.45 9.77 8.79
CA GLU A 317 7.59 9.76 9.98
C GLU A 317 8.28 9.05 11.13
N ILE A 318 8.23 9.68 12.30
CA ILE A 318 8.82 9.13 13.53
C ILE A 318 7.69 8.52 14.36
N PRO A 319 7.85 7.31 14.90
CA PRO A 319 6.85 6.75 15.81
C PRO A 319 6.62 7.67 17.01
N ASP A 320 5.35 7.95 17.32
CA ASP A 320 4.98 8.81 18.45
C ASP A 320 5.42 8.17 19.79
N ILE A 321 5.44 6.84 19.83
CA ILE A 321 5.84 6.05 20.99
C ILE A 321 7.21 5.42 20.74
N GLN A 322 8.16 5.70 21.62
CA GLN A 322 9.52 5.17 21.55
C GLN A 322 9.95 4.66 22.91
N ASP A 323 10.87 3.71 22.89
CA ASP A 323 11.48 3.25 24.14
C ASP A 323 12.29 4.37 24.79
N SER A 324 12.34 4.37 26.13
CA SER A 324 13.25 5.24 26.87
C SER A 324 14.70 4.99 26.47
N SER A 325 15.54 6.01 26.56
CA SER A 325 16.98 5.87 26.28
C SER A 325 17.67 4.85 27.21
N HIS A 326 17.11 4.61 28.39
CA HIS A 326 17.59 3.67 29.40
C HIS A 326 16.41 2.85 29.95
N PRO A 327 15.84 1.93 29.17
CA PRO A 327 14.66 1.20 29.58
C PRO A 327 14.99 0.21 30.70
N VAL A 328 14.04 0.05 31.60
CA VAL A 328 14.08 -0.99 32.64
C VAL A 328 13.94 -2.35 31.96
N ARG A 329 14.90 -3.25 32.21
CA ARG A 329 14.97 -4.59 31.58
C ARG A 329 14.40 -5.71 32.45
N GLU A 330 14.35 -5.50 33.76
CA GLU A 330 13.74 -6.48 34.66
C GLU A 330 12.26 -6.16 34.82
N ILE A 331 11.44 -7.00 34.23
CA ILE A 331 10.00 -6.89 34.33
C ILE A 331 9.58 -7.52 35.64
N GLN A 332 9.04 -6.71 36.53
CA GLN A 332 8.37 -7.20 37.72
C GLN A 332 6.88 -6.88 37.61
N ASN A 333 6.07 -7.94 37.61
CA ASN A 333 4.63 -7.76 37.75
C ASN A 333 4.30 -7.30 39.16
N GLY A 334 3.48 -6.29 39.28
CA GLY A 334 3.09 -5.68 40.56
C GLY A 334 1.75 -4.96 40.44
N ASP A 335 1.55 -4.05 41.37
CA ASP A 335 0.35 -3.23 41.42
C ASP A 335 0.31 -2.24 40.25
N LEU A 336 -0.91 -1.89 39.83
CA LEU A 336 -1.16 -0.87 38.83
C LEU A 336 -1.68 0.40 39.53
N GLU A 337 -1.01 1.52 39.29
CA GLU A 337 -1.44 2.82 39.77
C GLU A 337 -1.74 3.75 38.59
N TYR A 338 -2.93 4.30 38.58
CA TYR A 338 -3.37 5.30 37.62
C TYR A 338 -3.54 6.64 38.31
N ASP A 339 -2.82 7.65 37.87
CA ASP A 339 -3.01 9.06 38.22
C ASP A 339 -3.05 9.91 36.96
N ILE A 340 -4.20 9.92 36.28
CA ILE A 340 -4.42 10.66 35.05
C ILE A 340 -5.08 11.99 35.39
N LYS A 341 -4.36 13.09 35.19
CA LYS A 341 -4.94 14.43 35.37
C LYS A 341 -5.83 14.79 34.19
N GLU A 342 -5.30 14.64 32.99
CA GLU A 342 -6.01 14.85 31.73
C GLU A 342 -5.37 14.05 30.60
N PHE A 343 -6.20 13.52 29.70
CA PHE A 343 -5.77 12.91 28.45
C PHE A 343 -6.72 13.29 27.31
N ALA A 344 -6.14 13.71 26.18
CA ALA A 344 -6.84 14.01 24.93
C ALA A 344 -6.14 13.31 23.75
N TYR A 345 -6.90 12.86 22.75
CA TYR A 345 -6.31 12.38 21.48
C TYR A 345 -5.83 13.53 20.61
N GLU A 346 -6.57 14.63 20.60
CA GLU A 346 -6.24 15.87 19.89
C GLU A 346 -6.41 17.08 20.81
N LYS A 347 -7.56 17.76 20.79
CA LYS A 347 -7.82 18.98 21.57
C LYS A 347 -8.82 18.80 22.71
N GLU A 348 -9.77 17.87 22.53
CA GLU A 348 -10.82 17.68 23.53
C GLU A 348 -10.40 16.60 24.54
N PRO A 349 -10.44 16.88 25.83
CA PRO A 349 -10.06 15.93 26.84
C PRO A 349 -11.07 14.78 26.95
N VAL A 350 -10.57 13.55 26.81
CA VAL A 350 -11.34 12.30 26.90
C VAL A 350 -11.33 11.73 28.31
N LEU A 351 -10.22 11.86 29.03
CA LEU A 351 -10.13 11.45 30.45
C LEU A 351 -9.73 12.65 31.30
N LYS A 352 -10.35 12.77 32.49
CA LYS A 352 -10.13 13.87 33.45
C LYS A 352 -10.13 13.33 34.88
N LYS A 353 -9.06 13.59 35.61
CA LYS A 353 -8.96 13.26 37.05
C LYS A 353 -9.35 11.79 37.34
N VAL A 354 -8.74 10.85 36.63
CA VAL A 354 -8.93 9.41 36.85
C VAL A 354 -7.77 8.90 37.69
N ALA A 355 -8.04 8.52 38.95
CA ALA A 355 -7.05 7.99 39.85
C ALA A 355 -7.60 6.75 40.58
N PHE A 356 -6.85 5.65 40.54
CA PHE A 356 -7.15 4.43 41.25
C PHE A 356 -5.89 3.57 41.42
N HIS A 357 -5.94 2.66 42.34
CA HIS A 357 -4.93 1.64 42.61
C HIS A 357 -5.56 0.26 42.46
N LEU A 358 -4.87 -0.66 41.83
CA LEU A 358 -5.27 -2.06 41.64
C LEU A 358 -4.10 -2.95 42.11
N GLU A 359 -4.33 -3.73 43.13
CA GLU A 359 -3.34 -4.67 43.65
C GLU A 359 -3.10 -5.82 42.66
N LYS A 360 -1.90 -6.37 42.66
CA LYS A 360 -1.56 -7.55 41.88
C LYS A 360 -2.52 -8.71 42.20
N GLY A 361 -3.07 -9.32 41.15
CA GLY A 361 -3.96 -10.47 41.28
C GLY A 361 -5.44 -10.11 41.44
N GLN A 362 -5.80 -8.83 41.53
CA GLN A 362 -7.17 -8.38 41.59
C GLN A 362 -7.81 -8.33 40.18
N THR A 363 -9.14 -8.43 40.19
CA THR A 363 -9.98 -8.23 39.00
C THR A 363 -10.60 -6.83 39.02
N LEU A 364 -10.35 -6.03 37.99
CA LEU A 364 -10.95 -4.72 37.78
C LEU A 364 -12.10 -4.81 36.75
N GLY A 365 -13.29 -4.40 37.15
CA GLY A 365 -14.42 -4.17 36.27
C GLY A 365 -14.53 -2.69 35.88
N ILE A 366 -14.68 -2.35 34.60
CA ILE A 366 -14.90 -0.98 34.14
C ILE A 366 -16.18 -0.91 33.35
N VAL A 367 -17.13 -0.11 33.80
CA VAL A 367 -18.44 0.06 33.18
C VAL A 367 -18.81 1.52 32.95
N GLY A 368 -19.82 1.78 32.18
CA GLY A 368 -20.35 3.11 31.91
C GLY A 368 -20.87 3.25 30.48
N PRO A 369 -21.50 4.36 30.15
CA PRO A 369 -22.05 4.63 28.81
C PRO A 369 -21.00 4.55 27.69
N THR A 370 -21.48 4.37 26.47
CA THR A 370 -20.59 4.46 25.29
C THR A 370 -19.95 5.84 25.22
N GLY A 371 -18.65 5.90 24.92
CA GLY A 371 -17.91 7.17 24.90
C GLY A 371 -17.41 7.67 26.27
N SER A 372 -17.62 6.94 27.38
CA SER A 372 -17.16 7.36 28.71
C SER A 372 -15.65 7.26 28.95
N GLY A 373 -14.87 6.71 28.02
CA GLY A 373 -13.40 6.64 28.10
C GLY A 373 -12.83 5.27 28.54
N LYS A 374 -13.66 4.20 28.66
CA LYS A 374 -13.21 2.85 29.09
C LYS A 374 -12.07 2.31 28.25
N THR A 375 -12.25 2.19 26.95
CA THR A 375 -11.22 1.70 26.00
C THR A 375 -9.97 2.59 26.00
N THR A 376 -10.13 3.91 26.18
CA THR A 376 -9.00 4.85 26.27
C THR A 376 -8.11 4.52 27.46
N LEU A 377 -8.71 4.16 28.60
CA LEU A 377 -7.98 3.78 29.80
C LEU A 377 -7.11 2.53 29.57
N LEU A 378 -7.65 1.55 28.84
CA LEU A 378 -6.91 0.33 28.47
C LEU A 378 -5.80 0.61 27.48
N ARG A 379 -6.05 1.47 26.48
CA ARG A 379 -5.04 1.85 25.46
C ARG A 379 -3.84 2.57 26.08
N LEU A 380 -4.03 3.31 27.16
CA LEU A 380 -2.95 3.94 27.90
C LEU A 380 -2.06 2.90 28.59
N LEU A 381 -2.64 1.83 29.17
CA LEU A 381 -1.85 0.74 29.76
C LEU A 381 -1.04 -0.03 28.71
N LEU A 382 -1.61 -0.23 27.52
CA LEU A 382 -0.93 -0.84 26.37
C LEU A 382 0.15 0.08 25.77
N ARG A 383 0.25 1.30 26.29
CA ARG A 383 1.12 2.35 25.78
C ARG A 383 0.94 2.53 24.27
N GLU A 384 -0.34 2.60 23.83
CA GLU A 384 -0.69 3.04 22.48
C GLU A 384 -0.60 4.56 22.34
N HIS A 385 -0.71 5.25 23.45
CA HIS A 385 -0.53 6.69 23.62
C HIS A 385 0.21 6.97 24.93
N ASP A 386 1.08 7.96 24.95
CA ASP A 386 1.74 8.42 26.16
C ASP A 386 0.92 9.54 26.86
N LEU A 387 0.88 9.51 28.18
CA LEU A 387 0.25 10.55 28.99
C LEU A 387 1.14 11.80 29.03
N GLU A 388 0.56 12.96 28.74
CA GLU A 388 1.25 14.24 28.93
C GLU A 388 1.07 14.76 30.36
N GLN A 389 -0.11 14.54 30.97
CA GLN A 389 -0.46 15.03 32.29
C GLN A 389 -0.94 13.91 33.21
N GLY A 390 -0.08 13.48 34.07
CA GLY A 390 -0.30 12.37 34.99
C GLY A 390 0.70 11.25 34.78
N GLU A 391 0.50 10.15 35.48
CA GLU A 391 1.40 9.01 35.48
C GLU A 391 0.62 7.69 35.55
N LEU A 392 1.19 6.66 34.97
CA LEU A 392 0.71 5.30 35.05
C LEU A 392 1.88 4.42 35.46
N LEU A 393 1.77 3.80 36.61
CA LEU A 393 2.84 3.00 37.18
C LEU A 393 2.46 1.52 37.19
N LEU A 394 3.44 0.68 36.92
CA LEU A 394 3.39 -0.76 37.11
C LEU A 394 4.51 -1.11 38.12
N ASN A 395 4.15 -1.67 39.26
CA ASN A 395 5.08 -1.97 40.34
C ASN A 395 5.90 -0.74 40.79
N GLY A 396 5.27 0.44 40.88
CA GLY A 396 5.90 1.71 41.24
C GLY A 396 6.84 2.31 40.20
N ILE A 397 6.94 1.72 39.00
CA ILE A 397 7.78 2.20 37.87
C ILE A 397 6.86 2.71 36.76
N SER A 398 7.19 3.86 36.20
CA SER A 398 6.42 4.43 35.07
C SER A 398 6.43 3.49 33.87
N ILE A 399 5.25 3.27 33.24
CA ILE A 399 5.17 2.43 32.05
C ILE A 399 6.00 3.00 30.89
N LYS A 400 6.36 4.28 30.89
CA LYS A 400 7.23 4.91 29.90
C LYS A 400 8.68 4.46 30.01
N ASP A 401 9.10 4.01 31.20
CA ASP A 401 10.46 3.57 31.44
C ASP A 401 10.72 2.10 31.11
N TYR A 402 9.65 1.33 30.91
CA TYR A 402 9.78 -0.04 30.38
C TYR A 402 10.08 -0.04 28.88
N ARG A 403 10.83 -1.06 28.42
CA ARG A 403 10.88 -1.37 26.99
C ARG A 403 9.48 -1.81 26.54
N LEU A 404 9.01 -1.26 25.43
CA LEU A 404 7.64 -1.45 24.96
C LEU A 404 7.29 -2.94 24.72
N GLU A 405 8.25 -3.69 24.15
CA GLU A 405 8.11 -5.12 23.92
C GLU A 405 7.96 -5.89 25.24
N ASP A 406 8.74 -5.53 26.24
CA ASP A 406 8.72 -6.16 27.56
C ASP A 406 7.40 -5.85 28.30
N LEU A 407 6.96 -4.59 28.33
CA LEU A 407 5.68 -4.20 28.91
C LEU A 407 4.52 -4.98 28.27
N ARG A 408 4.47 -5.04 26.93
CA ARG A 408 3.41 -5.73 26.21
C ARG A 408 3.45 -7.24 26.34
N SER A 409 4.61 -7.83 26.61
CA SER A 409 4.73 -9.28 26.87
C SER A 409 4.04 -9.72 28.17
N LEU A 410 3.86 -8.81 29.14
CA LEU A 410 3.10 -9.08 30.37
C LEU A 410 1.59 -9.06 30.13
N ILE A 411 1.12 -8.44 29.04
CA ILE A 411 -0.28 -8.11 28.83
C ILE A 411 -0.88 -8.97 27.72
N GLY A 412 -1.90 -9.73 28.04
CA GLY A 412 -2.79 -10.33 27.06
C GLY A 412 -3.95 -9.38 26.79
N TYR A 413 -4.13 -8.95 25.55
CA TYR A 413 -5.18 -8.00 25.18
C TYR A 413 -6.17 -8.60 24.19
N VAL A 414 -7.44 -8.49 24.52
CA VAL A 414 -8.55 -8.86 23.63
C VAL A 414 -9.33 -7.59 23.30
N PRO A 415 -9.17 -7.03 22.09
CA PRO A 415 -9.84 -5.81 21.69
C PRO A 415 -11.35 -6.03 21.44
N GLN A 416 -12.12 -4.95 21.46
CA GLN A 416 -13.54 -4.96 21.14
C GLN A 416 -13.81 -5.50 19.72
N ASP A 417 -13.03 -5.05 18.72
CA ASP A 417 -13.06 -5.56 17.36
C ASP A 417 -12.05 -6.71 17.20
N GLN A 418 -12.56 -7.95 17.17
CA GLN A 418 -11.68 -9.12 17.04
C GLN A 418 -11.23 -9.34 15.61
N ILE A 419 -9.93 -9.33 15.40
CA ILE A 419 -9.31 -9.64 14.12
C ILE A 419 -8.74 -11.06 14.18
N LEU A 420 -9.26 -11.93 13.32
CA LEU A 420 -8.65 -13.22 13.01
C LEU A 420 -8.00 -13.14 11.64
N PHE A 421 -6.81 -13.71 11.53
CA PHE A 421 -6.04 -13.71 10.30
C PHE A 421 -6.50 -14.86 9.37
N ALA A 422 -6.28 -14.70 8.07
CA ALA A 422 -6.58 -15.72 7.07
C ALA A 422 -5.54 -16.86 7.14
N MET A 423 -5.61 -17.63 8.19
CA MET A 423 -4.77 -18.79 8.52
C MET A 423 -5.60 -19.81 9.31
N THR A 424 -5.04 -20.94 9.68
CA THR A 424 -5.75 -21.94 10.47
C THR A 424 -6.16 -21.44 11.85
N ILE A 425 -7.13 -22.10 12.50
CA ILE A 425 -7.49 -21.81 13.91
C ILE A 425 -6.26 -22.02 14.80
N ARG A 426 -5.51 -23.12 14.59
CA ARG A 426 -4.25 -23.40 15.30
C ARG A 426 -3.29 -22.22 15.22
N GLU A 427 -2.98 -21.74 14.01
CA GLU A 427 -2.08 -20.61 13.79
C GLU A 427 -2.62 -19.30 14.38
N ASN A 428 -3.93 -19.10 14.39
CA ASN A 428 -4.55 -17.96 15.03
C ASN A 428 -4.39 -17.98 16.56
N VAL A 429 -4.53 -19.14 17.20
CA VAL A 429 -4.36 -19.29 18.66
C VAL A 429 -2.87 -19.19 19.03
N ALA A 430 -1.99 -19.84 18.26
CA ALA A 430 -0.54 -19.82 18.45
C ALA A 430 0.16 -18.57 17.88
N PHE A 431 -0.58 -17.50 17.58
CA PHE A 431 -0.09 -16.33 16.84
C PHE A 431 1.14 -15.67 17.46
N SER A 432 1.18 -15.60 18.79
CA SER A 432 2.28 -14.96 19.52
C SER A 432 3.50 -15.85 19.72
N ASP A 433 3.31 -17.17 19.75
CA ASP A 433 4.38 -18.17 19.81
C ASP A 433 4.01 -19.42 19.03
N PRO A 434 4.56 -19.62 17.83
CA PRO A 434 4.31 -20.81 17.03
C PRO A 434 4.77 -22.15 17.66
N GLN A 435 5.55 -22.09 18.76
CA GLN A 435 6.05 -23.29 19.45
C GLN A 435 5.19 -23.71 20.65
N ILE A 436 4.08 -23.03 20.90
CA ILE A 436 3.14 -23.37 21.97
C ILE A 436 2.66 -24.80 21.82
N LYS A 437 2.67 -25.55 22.92
CA LYS A 437 2.20 -26.93 22.95
C LYS A 437 0.69 -27.01 22.70
N GLU A 438 0.29 -28.07 22.00
CA GLU A 438 -1.12 -28.29 21.67
C GLU A 438 -2.00 -28.39 22.92
N GLU A 439 -1.49 -28.98 24.01
CA GLU A 439 -2.19 -29.09 25.29
C GLU A 439 -2.56 -27.70 25.87
N GLU A 440 -1.66 -26.73 25.76
CA GLU A 440 -1.88 -25.35 26.23
C GLU A 440 -2.92 -24.64 25.35
N MET A 441 -2.88 -24.86 24.04
CA MET A 441 -3.89 -24.33 23.11
C MET A 441 -5.28 -24.91 23.41
N ILE A 442 -5.38 -26.24 23.60
CA ILE A 442 -6.66 -26.90 23.94
C ILE A 442 -7.17 -26.39 25.28
N LYS A 443 -6.28 -26.21 26.27
CA LYS A 443 -6.64 -25.66 27.57
C LYS A 443 -7.25 -24.26 27.43
N ALA A 444 -6.62 -23.35 26.68
CA ALA A 444 -7.10 -22.00 26.44
C ALA A 444 -8.46 -22.01 25.69
N LEU A 445 -8.61 -22.86 24.68
CA LEU A 445 -9.85 -23.01 23.93
C LEU A 445 -11.01 -23.56 24.80
N ARG A 446 -10.72 -24.48 25.72
CA ARG A 446 -11.71 -24.99 26.69
C ARG A 446 -12.09 -23.92 27.72
N THR A 447 -11.11 -23.16 28.22
CA THR A 447 -11.38 -22.04 29.14
C THR A 447 -12.32 -21.02 28.49
N CYS A 448 -12.17 -20.75 27.20
CA CYS A 448 -13.07 -19.86 26.43
C CYS A 448 -14.32 -20.56 25.91
N GLY A 449 -14.57 -21.82 26.19
CA GLY A 449 -15.77 -22.55 25.80
C GLY A 449 -15.96 -22.70 24.29
N VAL A 450 -14.88 -22.71 23.49
CA VAL A 450 -14.97 -22.79 22.01
C VAL A 450 -14.40 -24.10 21.44
N TYR A 451 -13.76 -24.92 22.28
CA TYR A 451 -13.10 -26.13 21.82
C TYR A 451 -14.05 -27.14 21.17
N GLU A 452 -15.22 -27.36 21.76
CA GLU A 452 -16.24 -28.29 21.22
C GLU A 452 -16.80 -27.80 19.88
N ASP A 453 -16.98 -26.49 19.72
CA ASP A 453 -17.38 -25.90 18.43
C ASP A 453 -16.34 -26.19 17.33
N ILE A 454 -15.05 -26.11 17.69
CA ILE A 454 -13.95 -26.37 16.77
C ILE A 454 -13.89 -27.87 16.41
N LEU A 455 -14.08 -28.77 17.38
CA LEU A 455 -14.13 -30.20 17.13
C LEU A 455 -15.26 -30.62 16.18
N ALA A 456 -16.36 -29.89 16.17
CA ALA A 456 -17.49 -30.11 15.26
C ALA A 456 -17.21 -29.62 13.81
N MET A 457 -16.12 -28.88 13.57
CA MET A 457 -15.74 -28.46 12.23
C MET A 457 -15.03 -29.61 11.46
N PRO A 458 -15.19 -29.67 10.12
CA PRO A 458 -14.60 -30.77 9.33
C PRO A 458 -13.08 -30.92 9.52
N ASP A 459 -12.34 -29.80 9.53
CA ASP A 459 -10.89 -29.78 9.65
C ASP A 459 -10.41 -29.39 11.06
N GLN A 460 -11.33 -29.28 12.02
CA GLN A 460 -11.05 -28.98 13.43
C GLN A 460 -10.08 -27.78 13.59
N MET A 461 -8.94 -27.97 14.28
CA MET A 461 -7.92 -26.94 14.50
C MET A 461 -7.26 -26.46 13.21
N GLU A 462 -7.25 -27.29 12.17
CA GLU A 462 -6.65 -26.99 10.86
C GLU A 462 -7.63 -26.27 9.92
N THR A 463 -8.85 -25.96 10.38
CA THR A 463 -9.82 -25.17 9.62
C THR A 463 -9.23 -23.81 9.28
N VAL A 464 -9.09 -23.52 7.96
CA VAL A 464 -8.57 -22.25 7.46
C VAL A 464 -9.67 -21.21 7.51
N LEU A 465 -9.40 -20.11 8.19
CA LEU A 465 -10.33 -18.99 8.30
C LEU A 465 -10.21 -18.09 7.06
N GLY A 466 -11.35 -17.65 6.52
CA GLY A 466 -11.39 -16.61 5.50
C GLY A 466 -10.94 -15.25 6.05
N GLU A 467 -10.82 -14.26 5.16
CA GLU A 467 -10.48 -12.88 5.56
C GLU A 467 -11.39 -12.41 6.72
N ARG A 468 -10.76 -11.94 7.80
CA ARG A 468 -11.43 -11.51 9.04
C ARG A 468 -12.34 -12.59 9.67
N GLY A 469 -12.07 -13.87 9.40
CA GLY A 469 -12.85 -14.98 9.99
C GLY A 469 -14.31 -15.05 9.52
N VAL A 470 -14.61 -14.67 8.30
CA VAL A 470 -15.98 -14.58 7.74
C VAL A 470 -16.79 -15.87 7.91
N SER A 471 -16.14 -17.02 8.00
CA SER A 471 -16.75 -18.34 8.18
C SER A 471 -17.26 -18.66 9.61
N LEU A 472 -16.94 -17.79 10.59
CA LEU A 472 -17.28 -18.01 12.00
C LEU A 472 -18.41 -17.06 12.46
N SER A 473 -19.17 -17.51 13.46
CA SER A 473 -20.10 -16.62 14.17
C SER A 473 -19.35 -15.56 14.99
N GLY A 474 -20.00 -14.44 15.33
CA GLY A 474 -19.41 -13.40 16.16
C GLY A 474 -18.87 -13.93 17.49
N GLY A 475 -19.64 -14.77 18.19
CA GLY A 475 -19.24 -15.38 19.45
C GLY A 475 -18.06 -16.35 19.31
N GLN A 476 -17.97 -17.12 18.21
CA GLN A 476 -16.80 -17.98 17.94
C GLN A 476 -15.55 -17.16 17.70
N LYS A 477 -15.63 -16.06 16.94
CA LYS A 477 -14.50 -15.14 16.74
C LYS A 477 -14.00 -14.57 18.06
N GLN A 478 -14.92 -14.10 18.92
CA GLN A 478 -14.55 -13.56 20.22
C GLN A 478 -13.82 -14.61 21.07
N ARG A 479 -14.37 -15.82 21.19
CA ARG A 479 -13.80 -16.88 22.00
C ARG A 479 -12.44 -17.37 21.49
N ILE A 480 -12.22 -17.42 20.16
CA ILE A 480 -10.91 -17.74 19.57
C ILE A 480 -9.91 -16.60 19.84
N ALA A 481 -10.33 -15.33 19.72
CA ALA A 481 -9.47 -14.20 20.04
C ALA A 481 -9.09 -14.14 21.53
N MET A 482 -10.02 -14.50 22.43
CA MET A 482 -9.73 -14.66 23.85
C MET A 482 -8.75 -15.80 24.10
N SER A 483 -8.89 -16.93 23.42
CA SER A 483 -7.97 -18.08 23.55
C SER A 483 -6.54 -17.69 23.12
N ARG A 484 -6.37 -16.87 22.07
CA ARG A 484 -5.10 -16.29 21.64
C ARG A 484 -4.41 -15.48 22.72
N ALA A 485 -5.17 -14.70 23.49
CA ALA A 485 -4.63 -13.91 24.59
C ALA A 485 -4.32 -14.77 25.83
N LEU A 486 -5.16 -15.76 26.12
CA LEU A 486 -5.01 -16.64 27.30
C LEU A 486 -3.89 -17.66 27.15
N VAL A 487 -3.62 -18.16 25.95
CA VAL A 487 -2.61 -19.19 25.70
C VAL A 487 -1.20 -18.73 26.12
N MET A 488 -0.92 -17.43 26.05
CA MET A 488 0.32 -16.82 26.52
C MET A 488 0.46 -16.78 28.05
N ASN A 489 -0.60 -17.14 28.76
CA ASN A 489 -0.67 -17.11 30.21
C ASN A 489 -0.19 -15.77 30.82
N PRO A 490 -0.68 -14.62 30.32
CA PRO A 490 -0.16 -13.30 30.64
C PRO A 490 -0.37 -12.96 32.14
N GLU A 491 0.47 -12.09 32.69
CA GLU A 491 0.33 -11.61 34.05
C GLU A 491 -0.87 -10.66 34.20
N ILE A 492 -1.12 -9.84 33.17
CA ILE A 492 -2.27 -8.92 33.12
C ILE A 492 -3.10 -9.32 31.89
N LEU A 493 -4.38 -9.63 32.08
CA LEU A 493 -5.32 -9.88 31.00
C LEU A 493 -6.28 -8.72 30.89
N ILE A 494 -6.42 -8.18 29.68
CA ILE A 494 -7.36 -7.10 29.36
C ILE A 494 -8.41 -7.63 28.39
N LEU A 495 -9.68 -7.55 28.78
CA LEU A 495 -10.85 -7.93 28.00
C LEU A 495 -11.69 -6.67 27.71
N ASP A 496 -11.55 -6.11 26.49
CA ASP A 496 -12.29 -4.91 26.11
C ASP A 496 -13.59 -5.30 25.38
N ASP A 497 -14.69 -5.28 26.11
CA ASP A 497 -16.06 -5.66 25.65
C ASP A 497 -16.11 -6.98 24.89
N SER A 498 -15.22 -7.91 25.25
CA SER A 498 -14.96 -9.13 24.49
C SER A 498 -15.89 -10.29 24.79
N LEU A 499 -16.96 -10.07 25.57
CA LEU A 499 -18.01 -11.04 25.87
C LEU A 499 -19.38 -10.65 25.32
N SER A 500 -19.51 -9.51 24.65
CA SER A 500 -20.78 -8.93 24.21
C SER A 500 -21.55 -9.76 23.16
N ALA A 501 -20.84 -10.55 22.34
CA ALA A 501 -21.45 -11.42 21.32
C ALA A 501 -21.64 -12.87 21.79
N VAL A 502 -21.42 -13.15 23.08
CA VAL A 502 -21.59 -14.48 23.67
C VAL A 502 -22.94 -14.51 24.45
N ASP A 503 -23.62 -15.64 24.44
CA ASP A 503 -24.82 -15.83 25.24
C ASP A 503 -24.50 -15.86 26.75
N ALA A 504 -25.46 -15.49 27.59
CA ALA A 504 -25.29 -15.32 29.03
C ALA A 504 -24.79 -16.59 29.75
N LYS A 505 -25.21 -17.79 29.30
CA LYS A 505 -24.79 -19.05 29.90
C LYS A 505 -23.31 -19.33 29.61
N THR A 506 -22.91 -19.17 28.37
CA THR A 506 -21.52 -19.34 27.94
C THR A 506 -20.62 -18.25 28.54
N GLU A 507 -21.09 -16.98 28.63
CA GLU A 507 -20.40 -15.88 29.32
C GLU A 507 -20.07 -16.25 30.76
N HIS A 508 -21.08 -16.69 31.53
CA HIS A 508 -20.90 -17.09 32.93
C HIS A 508 -19.87 -18.22 33.07
N GLN A 509 -19.95 -19.24 32.21
CA GLN A 509 -19.00 -20.35 32.24
C GLN A 509 -17.56 -19.91 31.94
N ILE A 510 -17.36 -19.02 30.95
CA ILE A 510 -16.05 -18.47 30.59
C ILE A 510 -15.46 -17.71 31.78
N ILE A 511 -16.26 -16.87 32.44
CA ILE A 511 -15.83 -16.08 33.59
C ILE A 511 -15.39 -16.99 34.73
N GLU A 512 -16.18 -18.00 35.09
CA GLU A 512 -15.83 -18.96 36.14
C GLU A 512 -14.56 -19.76 35.79
N ASN A 513 -14.41 -20.21 34.56
CA ASN A 513 -13.19 -20.89 34.12
C ASN A 513 -11.98 -19.96 34.22
N MET A 514 -12.10 -18.72 33.77
CA MET A 514 -11.02 -17.73 33.88
C MET A 514 -10.63 -17.42 35.30
N LYS A 515 -11.61 -17.28 36.19
CA LYS A 515 -11.37 -17.04 37.61
C LYS A 515 -10.54 -18.16 38.29
N GLN A 516 -10.77 -19.41 37.89
CA GLN A 516 -10.01 -20.56 38.35
C GLN A 516 -8.60 -20.57 37.79
N GLU A 517 -8.46 -20.39 36.47
CA GLU A 517 -7.18 -20.48 35.77
C GLU A 517 -6.25 -19.28 36.01
N ARG A 518 -6.82 -18.12 36.34
CA ARG A 518 -6.05 -16.88 36.53
C ARG A 518 -5.86 -16.48 38.02
N LYS A 519 -5.98 -17.42 38.92
CA LYS A 519 -5.84 -17.16 40.36
C LYS A 519 -4.49 -16.49 40.66
N GLY A 520 -4.52 -15.30 41.30
CA GLY A 520 -3.34 -14.49 41.60
C GLY A 520 -2.76 -13.68 40.42
N LYS A 521 -3.44 -13.62 39.27
CA LYS A 521 -3.09 -12.80 38.14
C LYS A 521 -4.13 -11.71 37.91
N THR A 522 -3.67 -10.52 37.51
CA THR A 522 -4.51 -9.35 37.32
C THR A 522 -5.38 -9.50 36.07
N THR A 523 -6.67 -9.16 36.20
CA THR A 523 -7.62 -9.17 35.07
C THR A 523 -8.37 -7.85 35.04
N ILE A 524 -8.49 -7.24 33.85
CA ILE A 524 -9.21 -5.99 33.64
C ILE A 524 -10.30 -6.28 32.59
N ILE A 525 -11.55 -6.04 32.94
CA ILE A 525 -12.72 -6.33 32.09
C ILE A 525 -13.49 -5.03 31.88
N THR A 526 -13.62 -4.59 30.64
CA THR A 526 -14.67 -3.61 30.31
C THR A 526 -15.89 -4.35 29.80
N ALA A 527 -17.04 -3.97 30.27
CA ALA A 527 -18.29 -4.63 29.90
C ALA A 527 -19.45 -3.64 29.76
N HIS A 528 -20.37 -3.97 28.89
CA HIS A 528 -21.70 -3.35 28.84
C HIS A 528 -22.72 -4.13 29.67
N ARG A 529 -22.50 -5.43 29.88
CA ARG A 529 -23.30 -6.27 30.78
C ARG A 529 -22.63 -6.31 32.15
N LEU A 530 -23.38 -5.95 33.19
CA LEU A 530 -22.85 -5.94 34.56
C LEU A 530 -22.62 -7.36 35.09
N SER A 531 -23.32 -8.38 34.56
CA SER A 531 -23.10 -9.80 34.88
C SER A 531 -21.65 -10.23 34.74
N ALA A 532 -20.93 -9.69 33.75
CA ALA A 532 -19.53 -10.01 33.47
C ALA A 532 -18.56 -9.55 34.57
N ILE A 533 -18.91 -8.58 35.40
CA ILE A 533 -18.00 -7.94 36.38
C ILE A 533 -18.49 -7.98 37.83
N VAL A 534 -19.64 -8.62 38.09
CA VAL A 534 -20.20 -8.75 39.49
C VAL A 534 -19.16 -9.32 40.45
N HIS A 535 -18.26 -10.17 39.98
CA HIS A 535 -17.22 -10.83 40.77
C HIS A 535 -15.91 -10.03 40.90
N ALA A 536 -15.84 -8.84 40.29
CA ALA A 536 -14.63 -8.02 40.32
C ALA A 536 -14.38 -7.46 41.71
N ASP A 537 -13.08 -7.43 42.12
CA ASP A 537 -12.63 -6.91 43.40
C ASP A 537 -12.81 -5.39 43.47
N LEU A 538 -12.63 -4.73 42.33
CA LEU A 538 -12.85 -3.29 42.15
C LEU A 538 -13.66 -3.04 40.89
N ILE A 539 -14.73 -2.26 40.99
CA ILE A 539 -15.55 -1.82 39.86
C ILE A 539 -15.48 -0.30 39.79
N LEU A 540 -15.22 0.22 38.57
CA LEU A 540 -15.22 1.64 38.26
C LEU A 540 -16.35 1.95 37.31
N VAL A 541 -17.22 2.88 37.69
CA VAL A 541 -18.24 3.44 36.82
C VAL A 541 -17.70 4.72 36.19
N MET A 542 -17.51 4.67 34.89
CA MET A 542 -16.97 5.78 34.10
C MET A 542 -18.11 6.60 33.47
N GLU A 543 -18.07 7.91 33.64
CA GLU A 543 -18.97 8.85 32.96
C GLU A 543 -18.21 10.11 32.54
N ASN A 544 -18.37 10.52 31.27
CA ASN A 544 -17.72 11.73 30.71
C ASN A 544 -16.22 11.83 31.03
N GLY A 545 -15.50 10.73 30.96
CA GLY A 545 -14.07 10.65 31.19
C GLY A 545 -13.63 10.70 32.64
N GLN A 546 -14.54 10.53 33.59
CA GLN A 546 -14.28 10.54 35.03
C GLN A 546 -14.81 9.29 35.72
N ILE A 547 -14.22 8.92 36.86
CA ILE A 547 -14.79 7.90 37.75
C ILE A 547 -15.90 8.54 38.58
N LYS A 548 -17.13 8.05 38.41
CA LYS A 548 -18.31 8.52 39.16
C LYS A 548 -18.56 7.71 40.41
N GLU A 549 -18.47 6.38 40.27
CA GLU A 549 -18.68 5.44 41.38
C GLU A 549 -17.52 4.44 41.36
N ARG A 550 -17.12 3.99 42.52
CA ARG A 550 -16.11 2.95 42.73
C ARG A 550 -16.42 2.11 43.96
N GLY A 551 -16.12 0.83 43.91
CA GLY A 551 -16.31 -0.13 44.98
C GLY A 551 -16.46 -1.54 44.43
N ASN A 552 -16.74 -2.50 45.27
CA ASN A 552 -17.17 -3.84 44.83
C ASN A 552 -18.68 -3.86 44.53
N HIS A 553 -19.20 -5.00 44.08
CA HIS A 553 -20.60 -5.15 43.73
C HIS A 553 -21.55 -4.76 44.91
N GLU A 554 -21.29 -5.25 46.10
CA GLU A 554 -22.13 -5.01 47.30
C GLU A 554 -22.14 -3.54 47.68
N GLU A 555 -20.98 -2.89 47.67
CA GLU A 555 -20.83 -1.46 47.96
C GLU A 555 -21.58 -0.59 46.92
N LEU A 556 -21.47 -0.90 45.63
CA LEU A 556 -22.14 -0.14 44.58
C LEU A 556 -23.66 -0.36 44.59
N MET A 557 -24.12 -1.56 44.92
CA MET A 557 -25.56 -1.83 45.11
C MET A 557 -26.12 -1.05 46.29
N ALA A 558 -25.35 -0.89 47.36
CA ALA A 558 -25.74 -0.09 48.54
C ALA A 558 -25.78 1.42 48.26
N GLN A 559 -24.94 1.93 47.36
CA GLN A 559 -24.90 3.34 46.98
C GLN A 559 -26.16 3.79 46.18
N LYS A 560 -26.88 2.86 45.53
CA LYS A 560 -28.09 3.12 44.73
C LYS A 560 -27.87 4.17 43.62
N GLY A 561 -26.66 4.18 43.03
CA GLY A 561 -26.28 5.05 41.92
C GLY A 561 -26.56 4.44 40.54
N TRP A 562 -25.83 4.90 39.56
CA TRP A 562 -25.94 4.44 38.14
C TRP A 562 -25.72 2.92 38.01
N TYR A 563 -24.80 2.36 38.79
CA TYR A 563 -24.54 0.91 38.82
C TYR A 563 -25.77 0.12 39.21
N TYR A 564 -26.41 0.53 40.31
CA TYR A 564 -27.61 -0.12 40.85
C TYR A 564 -28.77 -0.05 39.84
N GLU A 565 -29.05 1.14 39.31
CA GLU A 565 -30.13 1.34 38.37
C GLU A 565 -29.94 0.49 37.09
N THR A 566 -28.73 0.46 36.57
CA THR A 566 -28.34 -0.30 35.39
C THR A 566 -28.46 -1.81 35.64
N TYR A 567 -27.98 -2.27 36.80
CA TYR A 567 -28.05 -3.69 37.20
C TYR A 567 -29.47 -4.19 37.29
N GLN A 568 -30.35 -3.43 37.92
CA GLN A 568 -31.78 -3.76 38.02
C GLN A 568 -32.45 -3.79 36.64
N ALA A 569 -32.15 -2.82 35.81
CA ALA A 569 -32.70 -2.77 34.44
C ALA A 569 -32.29 -3.98 33.61
N GLN A 570 -31.03 -4.40 33.72
CA GLN A 570 -30.50 -5.57 33.01
C GLN A 570 -31.12 -6.87 33.53
N GLN A 571 -31.23 -7.04 34.85
CA GLN A 571 -31.91 -8.22 35.44
C GLN A 571 -33.36 -8.35 35.00
N LEU A 572 -34.11 -7.27 35.02
CA LEU A 572 -35.52 -7.27 34.55
C LEU A 572 -35.63 -7.66 33.06
N SER A 573 -34.69 -7.19 32.24
CA SER A 573 -34.63 -7.55 30.81
C SER A 573 -34.35 -9.05 30.62
N GLU A 574 -33.39 -9.60 31.36
CA GLU A 574 -33.04 -11.03 31.30
C GLU A 574 -34.19 -11.92 31.78
N GLU A 575 -34.91 -11.54 32.84
CA GLU A 575 -36.10 -12.26 33.32
C GLU A 575 -37.24 -12.25 32.29
N MET A 576 -37.43 -11.12 31.59
CA MET A 576 -38.47 -11.01 30.55
C MET A 576 -38.10 -11.86 29.32
N GLU A 577 -36.85 -11.87 28.89
CA GLU A 577 -36.36 -12.73 27.79
C GLU A 577 -36.45 -14.22 28.16
N GLY A 578 -36.13 -14.60 29.38
CA GLY A 578 -36.26 -15.96 29.88
C GLY A 578 -37.71 -16.46 29.82
N LYS A 579 -38.66 -15.66 30.27
CA LYS A 579 -40.13 -15.99 30.22
C LYS A 579 -40.68 -16.05 28.82
N LEU A 580 -40.16 -15.26 27.88
CA LEU A 580 -40.55 -15.32 26.46
C LEU A 580 -40.06 -16.62 25.80
N ASN A 581 -38.87 -17.07 26.13
CA ASN A 581 -38.27 -18.30 25.57
C ASN A 581 -38.88 -19.59 26.18
N GLU A 582 -39.44 -19.54 27.36
CA GLU A 582 -40.19 -20.67 27.97
C GLU A 582 -41.59 -20.84 27.37
N ASN A 583 -42.15 -19.83 26.70
CA ASN A 583 -43.47 -19.83 26.11
C ASN A 583 -43.50 -20.10 24.59
N ILE A 584 -42.31 -20.35 23.97
CA ILE A 584 -42.14 -20.74 22.57
C ILE A 584 -41.68 -22.20 22.52
#